data_a783177738e2a4777b1a6bd610e8883d
#
_entry.id   a783177738e2a4777b1a6bd610e8883d
#
_cell.length_a   1.000
_cell.length_b   1.000
_cell.length_c   1.000
_cell.angle_alpha   90.00
_cell.angle_beta   90.00
_cell.angle_gamma   90.00
#
_symmetry.space_group_name_H-M   'P 1'
#
loop_
_entity.id
_entity.type
_entity.pdbx_description
1 polymer ?
#
loop_
_entity_poly.entity_id
_entity_poly.type
_entity_poly.pdbx_seq_one_letter_code
_entity_poly.pdbx_strand_id
1 'polypeptide(L)'
;MALITAQAVIYLLAAHAGLTVNAQSAGILDVLVFGASTDYALLIVARYREELRRHDRRHLAMAEALRRAGPAIIASGATVIVSLLMLSSPELNSTKSLGPVLAIGVAVGMVAMLTLLPALLVTFPRGIFWPYKPTYGSAEPTTRGLWARVGWAIAPRPRVTWVTTAVILGVLALGLATPTCRAR
;
A
#
# COMPACT_ATOMS: atom_id res chain seq x y z
N MET A 1 1.61 -15.98 2.49
CA MET A 1 2.24 -16.06 3.81
C MET A 1 1.68 -15.02 4.79
N ALA A 2 1.72 -13.71 4.49
CA ALA A 2 1.18 -12.67 5.40
C ALA A 2 -0.28 -12.90 5.82
N LEU A 3 -1.16 -13.31 4.90
CA LEU A 3 -2.56 -13.65 5.22
C LEU A 3 -2.67 -14.84 6.18
N ILE A 4 -1.91 -15.91 5.94
CA ILE A 4 -1.94 -17.11 6.79
C ILE A 4 -1.43 -16.77 8.20
N THR A 5 -0.37 -15.98 8.31
CA THR A 5 0.14 -15.52 9.62
C THR A 5 -0.83 -14.58 10.31
N ALA A 6 -1.49 -13.67 9.57
CA ALA A 6 -2.51 -12.80 10.13
C ALA A 6 -3.72 -13.61 10.64
N GLN A 7 -4.22 -14.57 9.87
CA GLN A 7 -5.32 -15.44 10.29
C GLN A 7 -4.94 -16.30 11.51
N ALA A 8 -3.73 -16.85 11.56
CA ALA A 8 -3.26 -17.61 12.70
C ALA A 8 -3.17 -16.76 13.98
N VAL A 9 -2.64 -15.53 13.87
CA VAL A 9 -2.57 -14.60 15.02
C VAL A 9 -3.97 -14.20 15.48
N ILE A 10 -4.90 -13.92 14.55
CA ILE A 10 -6.28 -13.57 14.88
C ILE A 10 -6.99 -14.75 15.53
N TYR A 11 -6.78 -15.97 15.04
CA TYR A 11 -7.34 -17.18 15.64
C TYR A 11 -6.87 -17.38 17.08
N LEU A 12 -5.57 -17.21 17.35
CA LEU A 12 -5.01 -17.30 18.68
C LEU A 12 -5.58 -16.22 19.62
N LEU A 13 -5.71 -14.98 19.12
CA LEU A 13 -6.29 -13.89 19.89
C LEU A 13 -7.81 -14.07 20.10
N ALA A 14 -8.54 -14.59 19.13
CA ALA A 14 -9.96 -14.93 19.29
C ALA A 14 -10.15 -15.99 20.37
N ALA A 15 -9.30 -17.01 20.40
CA ALA A 15 -9.35 -18.09 21.39
C ALA A 15 -9.03 -17.61 22.81
N HIS A 16 -8.15 -16.62 23.00
CA HIS A 16 -7.68 -16.18 24.32
C HIS A 16 -8.25 -14.84 24.77
N ALA A 17 -8.65 -13.95 23.85
CA ALA A 17 -9.18 -12.61 24.17
C ALA A 17 -10.67 -12.44 23.93
N GLY A 18 -11.40 -13.51 23.58
CA GLY A 18 -12.86 -13.48 23.40
C GLY A 18 -13.30 -12.62 22.20
N LEU A 19 -12.46 -12.41 21.20
CA LEU A 19 -12.81 -11.69 20.00
C LEU A 19 -13.77 -12.52 19.13
N THR A 20 -14.95 -12.00 18.84
CA THR A 20 -15.92 -12.65 17.95
C THR A 20 -15.56 -12.32 16.50
N VAL A 21 -15.08 -13.31 15.76
CA VAL A 21 -14.80 -13.19 14.33
C VAL A 21 -16.02 -13.68 13.54
N ASN A 22 -16.71 -12.76 12.87
CA ASN A 22 -17.81 -13.09 11.96
C ASN A 22 -17.28 -13.35 10.54
N ALA A 23 -18.00 -14.11 9.73
CA ALA A 23 -17.65 -14.36 8.34
C ALA A 23 -17.46 -13.05 7.52
N GLN A 24 -18.25 -12.02 7.84
CA GLN A 24 -18.12 -10.70 7.22
C GLN A 24 -16.79 -10.03 7.60
N SER A 25 -16.38 -10.10 8.87
CA SER A 25 -15.09 -9.55 9.34
C SER A 25 -13.91 -10.25 8.68
N ALA A 26 -13.99 -11.57 8.47
CA ALA A 26 -12.95 -12.35 7.80
C ALA A 26 -12.81 -11.94 6.33
N GLY A 27 -13.92 -11.77 5.61
CA GLY A 27 -13.88 -11.33 4.21
C GLY A 27 -13.30 -9.93 4.02
N ILE A 28 -13.68 -8.98 4.89
CA ILE A 28 -13.13 -7.62 4.87
C ILE A 28 -11.64 -7.64 5.24
N LEU A 29 -11.24 -8.46 6.20
CA LEU A 29 -9.85 -8.64 6.60
C LEU A 29 -8.98 -9.10 5.44
N ASP A 30 -9.44 -10.14 4.71
CA ASP A 30 -8.69 -10.71 3.59
C ASP A 30 -8.44 -9.66 2.51
N VAL A 31 -9.46 -8.91 2.13
CA VAL A 31 -9.33 -7.84 1.12
C VAL A 31 -8.42 -6.71 1.61
N LEU A 32 -8.59 -6.27 2.87
CA LEU A 32 -7.82 -5.17 3.43
C LEU A 32 -6.34 -5.54 3.60
N VAL A 33 -6.05 -6.71 4.17
CA VAL A 33 -4.67 -7.17 4.38
C VAL A 33 -3.98 -7.43 3.05
N PHE A 34 -4.68 -8.03 2.09
CA PHE A 34 -4.14 -8.27 0.75
C PHE A 34 -3.84 -6.94 0.03
N GLY A 35 -4.79 -6.00 0.04
CA GLY A 35 -4.62 -4.68 -0.58
C GLY A 35 -3.46 -3.91 0.05
N ALA A 36 -3.47 -3.71 1.36
CA ALA A 36 -2.40 -2.99 2.07
C ALA A 36 -1.03 -3.65 1.89
N SER A 37 -0.97 -4.99 1.98
CA SER A 37 0.29 -5.72 1.78
C SER A 37 0.82 -5.56 0.35
N THR A 38 -0.05 -5.55 -0.65
CA THR A 38 0.35 -5.34 -2.05
C THR A 38 0.91 -3.94 -2.25
N ASP A 39 0.28 -2.92 -1.69
CA ASP A 39 0.75 -1.53 -1.78
C ASP A 39 2.12 -1.35 -1.11
N TYR A 40 2.30 -1.90 0.08
CA TYR A 40 3.60 -1.87 0.76
C TYR A 40 4.67 -2.65 0.00
N ALA A 41 4.32 -3.80 -0.57
CA ALA A 41 5.24 -4.59 -1.40
C ALA A 41 5.68 -3.81 -2.64
N LEU A 42 4.74 -3.18 -3.35
CA LEU A 42 5.04 -2.36 -4.53
C LEU A 42 5.99 -1.21 -4.19
N LEU A 43 5.77 -0.53 -3.07
CA LEU A 43 6.62 0.57 -2.63
C LEU A 43 8.06 0.11 -2.32
N ILE A 44 8.20 -1.00 -1.58
CA ILE A 44 9.51 -1.59 -1.25
C ILE A 44 10.22 -2.06 -2.51
N VAL A 45 9.52 -2.80 -3.39
CA VAL A 45 10.08 -3.34 -4.64
C VAL A 45 10.51 -2.21 -5.57
N ALA A 46 9.70 -1.17 -5.74
CA ALA A 46 10.04 -0.02 -6.56
C ALA A 46 11.30 0.67 -6.05
N ARG A 47 11.38 0.90 -4.73
CA ARG A 47 12.55 1.52 -4.11
C ARG A 47 13.79 0.64 -4.17
N TYR A 48 13.64 -0.65 -3.92
CA TYR A 48 14.74 -1.61 -4.05
C TYR A 48 15.29 -1.67 -5.47
N ARG A 49 14.44 -1.65 -6.49
CA ARG A 49 14.87 -1.61 -7.90
C ARG A 49 15.65 -0.33 -8.23
N GLU A 50 15.29 0.80 -7.65
CA GLU A 50 16.02 2.06 -7.79
C GLU A 50 17.42 1.94 -7.13
N GLU A 51 17.47 1.46 -5.89
CA GLU A 51 18.73 1.34 -5.15
C GLU A 51 19.69 0.26 -5.72
N LEU A 52 19.15 -0.80 -6.36
CA LEU A 52 19.97 -1.78 -7.08
C LEU A 52 20.78 -1.19 -8.23
N ARG A 53 20.42 -0.01 -8.75
CA ARG A 53 21.17 0.71 -9.77
C ARG A 53 22.29 1.55 -9.17
N ARG A 54 22.14 1.93 -7.90
CA ARG A 54 23.08 2.77 -7.16
C ARG A 54 24.09 1.96 -6.33
N HIS A 55 23.72 0.73 -5.98
CA HIS A 55 24.52 -0.15 -5.12
C HIS A 55 24.82 -1.47 -5.82
N ASP A 56 26.10 -1.88 -5.81
CA ASP A 56 26.49 -3.17 -6.35
C ASP A 56 26.03 -4.34 -5.47
N ARG A 57 26.10 -4.18 -4.14
CA ARG A 57 25.71 -5.21 -3.18
C ARG A 57 24.21 -5.14 -2.87
N ARG A 58 23.51 -6.28 -3.07
CA ARG A 58 22.04 -6.39 -2.88
C ARG A 58 21.54 -6.01 -1.49
N HIS A 59 22.25 -6.45 -0.44
CA HIS A 59 21.88 -6.14 0.94
C HIS A 59 22.02 -4.65 1.28
N LEU A 60 23.00 -3.95 0.73
CA LEU A 60 23.12 -2.50 0.91
C LEU A 60 22.01 -1.74 0.18
N ALA A 61 21.66 -2.17 -1.03
CA ALA A 61 20.53 -1.62 -1.77
C ALA A 61 19.21 -1.80 -1.00
N MET A 62 19.00 -2.97 -0.38
CA MET A 62 17.80 -3.24 0.41
C MET A 62 17.77 -2.42 1.71
N ALA A 63 18.89 -2.31 2.42
CA ALA A 63 18.97 -1.50 3.64
C ALA A 63 18.63 -0.03 3.34
N GLU A 64 19.14 0.52 2.25
CA GLU A 64 18.82 1.89 1.84
C GLU A 64 17.37 2.03 1.37
N ALA A 65 16.84 1.05 0.65
CA ALA A 65 15.44 1.03 0.23
C ALA A 65 14.49 1.04 1.44
N LEU A 66 14.76 0.20 2.46
CA LEU A 66 13.98 0.17 3.70
C LEU A 66 14.13 1.46 4.51
N ARG A 67 15.33 2.03 4.58
CA ARG A 67 15.55 3.29 5.29
C ARG A 67 14.70 4.42 4.72
N ARG A 68 14.49 4.43 3.40
CA ARG A 68 13.70 5.47 2.72
C ARG A 68 12.20 5.17 2.66
N ALA A 69 11.82 3.92 2.37
CA ALA A 69 10.41 3.53 2.27
C ALA A 69 9.77 3.21 3.62
N GLY A 70 10.54 2.68 4.58
CA GLY A 70 10.06 2.21 5.88
C GLY A 70 9.25 3.25 6.65
N PRO A 71 9.74 4.48 6.85
CA PRO A 71 9.01 5.51 7.58
C PRO A 71 7.64 5.83 6.97
N ALA A 72 7.54 5.85 5.64
CA ALA A 72 6.27 6.10 4.94
C ALA A 72 5.28 4.94 5.15
N ILE A 73 5.76 3.70 5.07
CA ILE A 73 4.94 2.50 5.31
C ILE A 73 4.45 2.48 6.75
N ILE A 74 5.33 2.75 7.72
CA ILE A 74 4.97 2.76 9.14
C ILE A 74 3.96 3.87 9.43
N ALA A 75 4.16 5.08 8.92
CA ALA A 75 3.23 6.19 9.12
C ALA A 75 1.86 5.89 8.52
N SER A 76 1.81 5.37 7.28
CA SER A 76 0.57 4.97 6.61
C SER A 76 -0.14 3.85 7.38
N GLY A 77 0.58 2.78 7.73
CA GLY A 77 0.02 1.66 8.48
C GLY A 77 -0.49 2.07 9.86
N ALA A 78 0.26 2.91 10.58
CA ALA A 78 -0.16 3.44 11.87
C ALA A 78 -1.46 4.26 11.77
N THR A 79 -1.59 5.10 10.74
CA THR A 79 -2.82 5.87 10.50
C THR A 79 -4.02 4.95 10.26
N VAL A 80 -3.85 3.90 9.45
CA VAL A 80 -4.92 2.91 9.19
C VAL A 80 -5.28 2.16 10.48
N ILE A 81 -4.28 1.70 11.25
CA ILE A 81 -4.49 0.99 12.52
C ILE A 81 -5.26 1.87 13.51
N VAL A 82 -4.85 3.12 13.69
CA VAL A 82 -5.54 4.06 14.60
C VAL A 82 -6.98 4.31 14.13
N SER A 83 -7.21 4.51 12.84
CA SER A 83 -8.55 4.71 12.28
C SER A 83 -9.45 3.49 12.52
N LEU A 84 -8.92 2.27 12.34
CA LEU A 84 -9.65 1.03 12.59
C LEU A 84 -9.95 0.84 14.09
N LEU A 85 -9.04 1.20 14.97
CA LEU A 85 -9.27 1.13 16.42
C LEU A 85 -10.35 2.14 16.86
N MET A 86 -10.45 3.30 16.22
CA MET A 86 -11.53 4.27 16.47
C MET A 86 -12.93 3.69 16.15
N LEU A 87 -13.01 2.72 15.23
CA LEU A 87 -14.24 2.01 14.90
C LEU A 87 -14.77 1.14 16.06
N SER A 88 -13.94 0.89 17.08
CA SER A 88 -14.32 0.13 18.29
C SER A 88 -15.15 0.94 19.29
N SER A 89 -15.59 2.16 18.95
CA SER A 89 -16.42 3.02 19.83
C SER A 89 -17.71 2.30 20.27
N PRO A 90 -18.12 2.45 21.55
CA PRO A 90 -19.15 1.62 22.19
C PRO A 90 -20.55 1.75 21.62
N GLU A 91 -20.81 2.75 20.78
CA GLU A 91 -22.15 3.03 20.25
C GLU A 91 -22.63 2.04 19.17
N LEU A 92 -21.73 1.26 18.54
CA LEU A 92 -22.05 0.32 17.48
C LEU A 92 -21.73 -1.12 17.90
N ASN A 93 -22.65 -1.77 18.57
CA ASN A 93 -22.46 -3.11 19.17
C ASN A 93 -22.11 -4.21 18.13
N SER A 94 -22.56 -4.06 16.87
CA SER A 94 -22.30 -5.02 15.78
C SER A 94 -20.90 -4.92 15.16
N THR A 95 -20.21 -3.77 15.31
CA THR A 95 -18.91 -3.52 14.69
C THR A 95 -17.75 -3.47 15.70
N LYS A 96 -18.06 -3.66 17.00
CA LYS A 96 -17.09 -3.52 18.09
C LYS A 96 -15.88 -4.43 17.98
N SER A 97 -16.04 -5.65 17.47
CA SER A 97 -14.95 -6.60 17.26
C SER A 97 -14.22 -6.41 15.89
N LEU A 98 -14.86 -5.73 14.94
CA LEU A 98 -14.35 -5.59 13.58
C LEU A 98 -13.08 -4.70 13.54
N GLY A 99 -13.12 -3.56 14.25
CA GLY A 99 -11.98 -2.63 14.33
C GLY A 99 -10.68 -3.29 14.79
N PRO A 100 -10.63 -3.91 15.97
CA PRO A 100 -9.43 -4.57 16.47
C PRO A 100 -8.94 -5.72 15.59
N VAL A 101 -9.85 -6.54 15.05
CA VAL A 101 -9.49 -7.66 14.15
C VAL A 101 -8.79 -7.14 12.89
N LEU A 102 -9.33 -6.11 12.27
CA LEU A 102 -8.74 -5.50 11.08
C LEU A 102 -7.41 -4.79 11.39
N ALA A 103 -7.33 -4.09 12.53
CA ALA A 103 -6.12 -3.39 12.96
C ALA A 103 -4.94 -4.37 13.17
N ILE A 104 -5.21 -5.52 13.81
CA ILE A 104 -4.22 -6.58 13.99
C ILE A 104 -3.80 -7.15 12.64
N GLY A 105 -4.74 -7.39 11.73
CA GLY A 105 -4.43 -7.88 10.39
C GLY A 105 -3.51 -6.94 9.61
N VAL A 106 -3.78 -5.64 9.63
CA VAL A 106 -2.92 -4.63 9.00
C VAL A 106 -1.54 -4.57 9.66
N ALA A 107 -1.47 -4.62 11.00
CA ALA A 107 -0.21 -4.61 11.73
C ALA A 107 0.66 -5.84 11.37
N VAL A 108 0.08 -7.04 11.35
CA VAL A 108 0.77 -8.28 10.96
C VAL A 108 1.22 -8.21 9.49
N GLY A 109 0.35 -7.73 8.60
CA GLY A 109 0.69 -7.52 7.19
C GLY A 109 1.86 -6.56 7.01
N MET A 110 1.84 -5.42 7.71
CA MET A 110 2.91 -4.43 7.69
C MET A 110 4.24 -5.01 8.19
N VAL A 111 4.25 -5.72 9.32
CA VAL A 111 5.46 -6.37 9.85
C VAL A 111 5.98 -7.42 8.86
N ALA A 112 5.11 -8.24 8.29
CA ALA A 112 5.50 -9.24 7.29
C ALA A 112 6.13 -8.59 6.05
N MET A 113 5.59 -7.46 5.56
CA MET A 113 6.14 -6.75 4.42
C MET A 113 7.47 -6.06 4.73
N LEU A 114 7.68 -5.57 5.95
CA LEU A 114 8.94 -4.94 6.36
C LEU A 114 10.05 -5.96 6.72
N THR A 115 9.71 -7.22 6.96
CA THR A 115 10.67 -8.25 7.37
C THR A 115 10.82 -9.38 6.33
N LEU A 116 9.74 -10.10 6.03
CA LEU A 116 9.77 -11.26 5.17
C LEU A 116 10.05 -10.90 3.71
N LEU A 117 9.40 -9.85 3.19
CA LEU A 117 9.57 -9.45 1.80
C LEU A 117 11.01 -9.00 1.50
N PRO A 118 11.67 -8.13 2.30
CA PRO A 118 13.06 -7.77 2.11
C PRO A 118 14.00 -8.97 2.17
N ALA A 119 13.80 -9.89 3.11
CA ALA A 119 14.59 -11.11 3.21
C ALA A 119 14.49 -11.97 1.95
N LEU A 120 13.28 -12.15 1.43
CA LEU A 120 13.05 -12.88 0.18
C LEU A 120 13.71 -12.18 -1.02
N LEU A 121 13.53 -10.87 -1.16
CA LEU A 121 14.08 -10.11 -2.30
C LEU A 121 15.61 -10.10 -2.33
N VAL A 122 16.27 -10.10 -1.16
CA VAL A 122 17.74 -10.18 -1.09
C VAL A 122 18.24 -11.58 -1.42
N THR A 123 17.50 -12.62 -1.04
CA THR A 123 17.85 -14.03 -1.32
C THR A 123 17.79 -14.33 -2.82
N PHE A 124 16.80 -13.79 -3.53
CA PHE A 124 16.65 -14.02 -4.95
C PHE A 124 17.66 -13.21 -5.78
N PRO A 125 18.21 -13.77 -6.89
CA PRO A 125 19.10 -13.04 -7.78
C PRO A 125 18.38 -11.92 -8.53
N ARG A 126 19.14 -10.90 -9.01
CA ARG A 126 18.60 -9.78 -9.82
C ARG A 126 17.77 -10.24 -11.04
N GLY A 127 17.88 -11.50 -11.41
CA GLY A 127 17.12 -12.12 -12.50
C GLY A 127 15.61 -12.15 -12.31
N ILE A 128 15.10 -12.03 -11.07
CA ILE A 128 13.66 -11.97 -10.79
C ILE A 128 12.98 -10.75 -11.46
N PHE A 129 13.75 -9.70 -11.76
CA PHE A 129 13.26 -8.49 -12.44
C PHE A 129 13.33 -8.57 -13.96
N TRP A 130 13.43 -9.78 -14.55
CA TRP A 130 13.33 -9.94 -16.00
C TRP A 130 11.97 -9.41 -16.51
N PRO A 131 11.87 -8.71 -17.68
CA PRO A 131 12.94 -8.46 -18.67
C PRO A 131 13.82 -7.24 -18.35
N TYR A 132 13.42 -6.34 -17.46
CA TYR A 132 14.16 -5.10 -17.14
C TYR A 132 15.03 -5.28 -15.89
N LYS A 133 16.15 -5.97 -16.03
CA LYS A 133 17.10 -6.18 -14.93
C LYS A 133 17.76 -4.84 -14.54
N PRO A 134 17.64 -4.39 -13.27
CA PRO A 134 18.39 -3.21 -12.80
C PRO A 134 19.87 -3.56 -12.72
N THR A 135 20.68 -3.05 -13.67
CA THR A 135 22.14 -3.17 -13.65
C THR A 135 22.74 -1.96 -12.94
N TYR A 136 23.84 -2.19 -12.21
CA TYR A 136 24.58 -1.12 -11.56
C TYR A 136 24.99 -0.05 -12.59
N GLY A 137 24.76 1.24 -12.28
CA GLY A 137 25.05 2.35 -13.19
C GLY A 137 24.07 2.54 -14.36
N SER A 138 22.98 1.74 -14.47
CA SER A 138 22.01 1.92 -15.54
C SER A 138 21.15 3.18 -15.33
N ALA A 139 20.86 3.91 -16.42
CA ALA A 139 20.02 5.11 -16.41
C ALA A 139 18.60 4.80 -15.90
N GLU A 140 17.98 5.75 -15.25
CA GLU A 140 16.60 5.62 -14.78
C GLU A 140 15.63 5.55 -15.96
N PRO A 141 14.73 4.54 -16.01
CA PRO A 141 13.76 4.43 -17.11
C PRO A 141 12.71 5.57 -17.10
N THR A 142 12.59 6.29 -15.99
CA THR A 142 11.71 7.45 -15.86
C THR A 142 12.14 8.65 -16.71
N THR A 143 13.40 8.69 -17.15
CA THR A 143 13.90 9.74 -18.05
C THR A 143 13.51 9.50 -19.53
N ARG A 144 13.03 8.31 -19.87
CA ARG A 144 12.63 7.91 -21.23
C ARG A 144 11.28 7.22 -21.21
N GLY A 145 10.33 7.64 -22.05
CA GLY A 145 9.02 6.98 -22.16
C GLY A 145 7.83 7.91 -21.97
N LEU A 146 6.63 7.34 -21.93
CA LEU A 146 5.36 8.08 -21.79
C LEU A 146 5.33 8.95 -20.52
N TRP A 147 5.79 8.43 -19.41
CA TRP A 147 5.81 9.16 -18.14
C TRP A 147 6.77 10.34 -18.14
N ALA A 148 7.91 10.23 -18.84
CA ALA A 148 8.80 11.35 -19.06
C ALA A 148 8.10 12.45 -19.86
N ARG A 149 7.39 12.10 -20.95
CA ARG A 149 6.62 13.08 -21.74
C ARG A 149 5.54 13.78 -20.92
N VAL A 150 4.80 13.03 -20.10
CA VAL A 150 3.79 13.60 -19.19
C VAL A 150 4.46 14.54 -18.19
N GLY A 151 5.56 14.14 -17.58
CA GLY A 151 6.34 14.99 -16.67
C GLY A 151 6.82 16.28 -17.33
N TRP A 152 7.39 16.18 -18.53
CA TRP A 152 7.84 17.34 -19.33
C TRP A 152 6.68 18.25 -19.78
N ALA A 153 5.49 17.71 -19.99
CA ALA A 153 4.31 18.50 -20.34
C ALA A 153 3.75 19.28 -19.13
N ILE A 154 3.84 18.70 -17.92
CA ILE A 154 3.32 19.31 -16.69
C ILE A 154 4.32 20.30 -16.08
N ALA A 155 5.62 19.98 -16.12
CA ALA A 155 6.68 20.76 -15.46
C ALA A 155 6.71 22.25 -15.81
N PRO A 156 6.53 22.69 -17.08
CA PRO A 156 6.64 24.11 -17.44
C PRO A 156 5.44 24.94 -16.98
N ARG A 157 4.27 24.33 -16.75
CA ARG A 157 3.02 25.06 -16.43
C ARG A 157 2.19 24.34 -15.34
N PRO A 158 2.69 24.15 -14.13
CA PRO A 158 2.00 23.38 -13.09
C PRO A 158 0.67 24.03 -12.68
N ARG A 159 0.58 25.36 -12.69
CA ARG A 159 -0.66 26.10 -12.35
C ARG A 159 -1.77 25.85 -13.36
N VAL A 160 -1.46 25.83 -14.65
CA VAL A 160 -2.46 25.55 -15.70
C VAL A 160 -2.97 24.12 -15.57
N THR A 161 -2.08 23.15 -15.36
CA THR A 161 -2.48 21.75 -15.16
C THR A 161 -3.38 21.58 -13.93
N TRP A 162 -3.02 22.21 -12.81
CA TRP A 162 -3.85 22.17 -11.60
C TRP A 162 -5.25 22.77 -11.85
N VAL A 163 -5.33 23.97 -12.45
CA VAL A 163 -6.61 24.64 -12.71
C VAL A 163 -7.47 23.84 -13.67
N THR A 164 -6.90 23.34 -14.77
CA THR A 164 -7.66 22.51 -15.73
C THR A 164 -8.19 21.24 -15.09
N THR A 165 -7.39 20.55 -14.30
CA THR A 165 -7.84 19.36 -13.58
C THR A 165 -8.95 19.69 -12.58
N ALA A 166 -8.80 20.78 -11.80
CA ALA A 166 -9.80 21.22 -10.85
C ALA A 166 -11.13 21.60 -11.54
N VAL A 167 -11.07 22.28 -12.68
CA VAL A 167 -12.26 22.63 -13.47
C VAL A 167 -12.94 21.36 -14.02
N ILE A 168 -12.19 20.43 -14.59
CA ILE A 168 -12.75 19.17 -15.11
C ILE A 168 -13.43 18.39 -13.99
N LEU A 169 -12.78 18.23 -12.84
CA LEU A 169 -13.36 17.53 -11.68
C LEU A 169 -14.59 18.28 -11.12
N GLY A 170 -14.55 19.61 -11.09
CA GLY A 170 -15.67 20.43 -10.66
C GLY A 170 -16.90 20.28 -11.56
N VAL A 171 -16.70 20.29 -12.90
CA VAL A 171 -17.78 20.07 -13.88
C VAL A 171 -18.37 18.66 -13.73
N LEU A 172 -17.51 17.63 -13.56
CA LEU A 172 -17.98 16.26 -13.34
C LEU A 172 -18.77 16.14 -12.04
N ALA A 173 -18.32 16.77 -10.97
CA ALA A 173 -19.01 16.77 -9.68
C ALA A 173 -20.37 17.48 -9.76
N LEU A 174 -20.46 18.60 -10.46
CA LEU A 174 -21.73 19.30 -10.71
C LEU A 174 -22.66 18.46 -11.57
N GLY A 175 -22.16 17.74 -12.58
CA GLY A 175 -22.96 16.82 -13.40
C GLY A 175 -23.56 15.67 -12.59
N LEU A 176 -22.87 15.19 -11.54
CA LEU A 176 -23.39 14.18 -10.61
C LEU A 176 -24.38 14.79 -9.59
N ALA A 177 -24.25 16.08 -9.27
CA ALA A 177 -25.14 16.77 -8.32
C ALA A 177 -26.49 17.16 -8.95
N THR A 178 -26.64 17.06 -10.27
CA THR A 178 -27.94 17.17 -10.95
C THR A 178 -28.53 15.78 -11.18
N PRO A 179 -29.27 15.20 -10.22
CA PRO A 179 -29.93 13.93 -10.42
C PRO A 179 -31.07 14.17 -11.42
N THR A 180 -30.86 13.84 -12.68
CA THR A 180 -31.97 13.63 -13.61
C THR A 180 -32.66 12.33 -13.21
N CYS A 181 -33.38 12.36 -12.08
CA CYS A 181 -34.44 11.40 -11.80
C CYS A 181 -35.55 11.58 -12.84
N ARG A 182 -35.31 11.15 -14.06
CA ARG A 182 -36.35 10.89 -15.03
C ARG A 182 -36.73 9.43 -14.87
N ALA A 183 -37.49 9.18 -13.78
CA ALA A 183 -38.31 7.98 -13.69
C ALA A 183 -39.33 8.06 -14.83
N ARG A 184 -39.26 7.11 -15.74
CA ARG A 184 -40.34 6.70 -16.60
C ARG A 184 -40.84 5.35 -16.13
#